data_ec2f3ba64e228ac1297631259485d226
#
_entry.id   ec2f3ba64e228ac1297631259485d226
#
_cell.length_a   1.000
_cell.length_b   1.000
_cell.length_c   1.000
_cell.angle_alpha   90.00
_cell.angle_beta   90.00
_cell.angle_gamma   90.00
#
_symmetry.space_group_name_H-M   'P 1'
#
loop_
_entity.id
_entity.type
_entity.pdbx_description
1 polymer ?
#
loop_
_entity_poly.entity_id
_entity_poly.type
_entity_poly.pdbx_seq_one_letter_code
_entity_poly.pdbx_strand_id
1 'polypeptide(L)'
;AGKHRQPSGNKSTHNPTYADPVIGTVSHIGDRGDGYVVVDAHGEEIRCHVPRTLPGEVVEFAVETSNSEARIANAKLIRVIEPSPERVQAACRHFEFCGGCQLQHAAPTAIAEFKTERVRRALIQQDLPTDVLAPAITAWGDNDPAQHGRRRMEFAIQHHGQDIKLGLHQPGSNRLIDIAECPVAASAIEDALPDLRELAALALKAGEQADCHVTATNNGLDIVLTRKREPGLDERLDLPEFLERKGWPRLSWRSSHRAPPETVTAFTTPTITIAGHQAPMPAAGFIQATSAGQDALIDAVMRIVTATGENAYCHDLFCGLGTFTLPLLAQDRNRKVSACDMAGDSLTALRQAAVDYGSRLMVEPRDLFRNPFYADELKGTDCVIFDPPRAGAEAQAEALADSTVQTVIAVSCNPVTFARDARLLIEGGYHMTSVQPVDQFQWSVETELVAAFTR
;
A
#
# COMPACT_ATOMS: atom_id res chain seq x y z
N ALA A 1 -1.29 46.60 30.56
CA ALA A 1 -1.95 45.47 31.21
C ALA A 1 -1.71 44.20 30.36
N GLY A 2 -0.59 43.53 30.61
CA GLY A 2 -0.20 42.28 29.95
C GLY A 2 -0.77 41.11 30.72
N LYS A 3 -1.52 40.24 30.03
CA LYS A 3 -1.93 38.95 30.57
C LYS A 3 -0.90 37.88 30.12
N HIS A 4 -0.10 37.44 31.08
CA HIS A 4 0.70 36.23 30.99
C HIS A 4 -0.25 35.00 30.81
N ARG A 5 -0.15 34.29 29.68
CA ARG A 5 -0.69 32.93 29.56
C ARG A 5 0.36 31.96 30.12
N GLN A 6 0.02 31.29 31.18
CA GLN A 6 0.74 30.11 31.67
C GLN A 6 0.63 28.95 30.67
N PRO A 7 1.66 28.13 30.47
CA PRO A 7 1.57 26.92 29.68
C PRO A 7 0.79 25.87 30.47
N SER A 8 -0.29 25.41 29.87
CA SER A 8 -1.14 24.38 30.42
C SER A 8 -0.51 23.00 30.33
N GLY A 9 -0.42 22.36 31.50
CA GLY A 9 -0.76 20.95 31.66
C GLY A 9 0.20 19.91 31.14
N ASN A 10 1.01 19.45 32.07
CA ASN A 10 1.59 18.11 32.16
C ASN A 10 0.59 17.05 31.64
N LYS A 11 0.86 16.44 30.47
CA LYS A 11 0.19 15.20 30.08
C LYS A 11 0.70 14.10 31.00
N SER A 12 -0.08 13.78 32.01
CA SER A 12 0.11 12.59 32.84
C SER A 12 0.19 11.37 31.91
N THR A 13 1.31 10.66 32.01
CA THR A 13 1.43 9.31 31.51
C THR A 13 0.48 8.44 32.35
N HIS A 14 -0.77 8.31 31.90
CA HIS A 14 -1.65 7.30 32.45
C HIS A 14 -1.09 5.95 32.02
N ASN A 15 -0.51 5.24 32.96
CA ASN A 15 -0.40 3.79 32.85
C ASN A 15 -1.81 3.24 32.69
N PRO A 16 -2.11 2.47 31.64
CA PRO A 16 -3.44 1.88 31.48
C PRO A 16 -3.73 0.99 32.69
N THR A 17 -4.80 1.30 33.41
CA THR A 17 -5.35 0.41 34.42
C THR A 17 -6.02 -0.75 33.66
N TYR A 18 -5.38 -1.92 33.69
CA TYR A 18 -5.96 -3.14 33.14
C TYR A 18 -7.15 -3.55 34.01
N ALA A 19 -8.31 -3.78 33.38
CA ALA A 19 -9.40 -4.50 34.00
C ALA A 19 -8.99 -5.97 34.26
N ASP A 20 -9.69 -6.67 35.13
CA ASP A 20 -9.48 -8.09 35.33
C ASP A 20 -9.53 -8.84 33.98
N PRO A 21 -8.71 -9.89 33.78
CA PRO A 21 -8.71 -10.66 32.55
C PRO A 21 -10.11 -11.24 32.25
N VAL A 22 -10.49 -11.15 30.97
CA VAL A 22 -11.77 -11.64 30.46
C VAL A 22 -11.50 -12.75 29.46
N ILE A 23 -12.38 -13.76 29.42
CA ILE A 23 -12.32 -14.84 28.42
C ILE A 23 -13.49 -14.63 27.44
N GLY A 24 -13.23 -14.78 26.15
CA GLY A 24 -14.25 -14.72 25.13
C GLY A 24 -13.84 -15.40 23.84
N THR A 25 -14.82 -15.63 22.97
CA THR A 25 -14.63 -16.24 21.65
C THR A 25 -14.57 -15.18 20.57
N VAL A 26 -13.57 -15.28 19.71
CA VAL A 26 -13.39 -14.35 18.55
C VAL A 26 -14.41 -14.69 17.49
N SER A 27 -15.23 -13.71 17.13
CA SER A 27 -16.29 -13.88 16.12
C SER A 27 -15.77 -13.71 14.67
N HIS A 28 -14.97 -12.69 14.42
CA HIS A 28 -14.41 -12.37 13.11
C HIS A 28 -13.21 -11.44 13.24
N ILE A 29 -12.46 -11.25 12.13
CA ILE A 29 -11.39 -10.24 12.03
C ILE A 29 -11.99 -8.93 11.53
N GLY A 30 -11.70 -7.85 12.24
CA GLY A 30 -12.06 -6.48 11.85
C GLY A 30 -11.12 -5.88 10.80
N ASP A 31 -11.46 -4.69 10.32
CA ASP A 31 -10.71 -4.02 9.23
C ASP A 31 -9.26 -3.67 9.57
N ARG A 32 -8.90 -3.64 10.87
CA ARG A 32 -7.53 -3.40 11.35
C ARG A 32 -6.72 -4.68 11.55
N GLY A 33 -7.33 -5.86 11.33
CA GLY A 33 -6.70 -7.16 11.59
C GLY A 33 -6.84 -7.64 13.04
N ASP A 34 -7.57 -6.92 13.88
CA ASP A 34 -7.88 -7.34 15.25
C ASP A 34 -9.09 -8.25 15.24
N GLY A 35 -9.09 -9.29 16.09
CA GLY A 35 -10.28 -10.11 16.31
C GLY A 35 -11.34 -9.36 17.12
N TYR A 36 -12.59 -9.59 16.78
CA TYR A 36 -13.76 -9.06 17.49
C TYR A 36 -14.25 -10.07 18.52
N VAL A 37 -14.31 -9.63 19.77
CA VAL A 37 -14.91 -10.40 20.88
C VAL A 37 -16.01 -9.56 21.52
N VAL A 38 -17.19 -10.14 21.71
CA VAL A 38 -18.28 -9.52 22.45
C VAL A 38 -18.28 -10.09 23.86
N VAL A 39 -18.25 -9.23 24.85
CA VAL A 39 -18.35 -9.60 26.26
C VAL A 39 -19.47 -8.85 26.94
N ASP A 40 -20.13 -9.49 27.91
CA ASP A 40 -21.08 -8.84 28.79
C ASP A 40 -20.30 -8.23 29.98
N ALA A 41 -20.35 -6.92 30.09
CA ALA A 41 -19.81 -6.21 31.25
C ALA A 41 -20.95 -5.47 31.96
N HIS A 42 -21.39 -6.03 33.08
CA HIS A 42 -22.47 -5.49 33.92
C HIS A 42 -23.85 -5.34 33.23
N GLY A 43 -24.20 -6.29 32.33
CA GLY A 43 -25.43 -6.27 31.57
C GLY A 43 -25.39 -5.40 30.30
N GLU A 44 -24.22 -4.94 29.91
CA GLU A 44 -24.00 -4.26 28.65
C GLU A 44 -23.01 -5.03 27.76
N GLU A 45 -23.37 -5.20 26.48
CA GLU A 45 -22.49 -5.80 25.50
C GLU A 45 -21.40 -4.80 25.12
N ILE A 46 -20.13 -5.18 25.33
CA ILE A 46 -18.95 -4.43 24.91
C ILE A 46 -18.25 -5.21 23.81
N ARG A 47 -17.95 -4.53 22.70
CA ARG A 47 -17.17 -5.07 21.58
C ARG A 47 -15.68 -4.78 21.80
N CYS A 48 -14.90 -5.84 21.99
CA CYS A 48 -13.46 -5.73 22.22
C CYS A 48 -12.69 -6.05 20.95
N HIS A 49 -11.75 -5.18 20.60
CA HIS A 49 -10.74 -5.43 19.57
C HIS A 49 -9.53 -6.08 20.23
N VAL A 50 -9.31 -7.35 19.94
CA VAL A 50 -8.20 -8.14 20.49
C VAL A 50 -7.19 -8.44 19.37
N PRO A 51 -6.01 -7.81 19.38
CA PRO A 51 -5.04 -7.97 18.30
C PRO A 51 -4.49 -9.39 18.26
N ARG A 52 -4.06 -9.82 17.07
CA ARG A 52 -3.39 -11.13 16.83
C ARG A 52 -4.24 -12.34 17.21
N THR A 53 -5.53 -12.27 16.98
CA THR A 53 -6.48 -13.37 17.21
C THR A 53 -7.25 -13.71 15.95
N LEU A 54 -7.72 -14.97 15.84
CA LEU A 54 -8.42 -15.52 14.69
C LEU A 54 -9.85 -15.93 15.04
N PRO A 55 -10.76 -15.97 14.08
CA PRO A 55 -12.13 -16.41 14.28
C PRO A 55 -12.18 -17.81 14.90
N GLY A 56 -13.11 -17.99 15.84
CA GLY A 56 -13.31 -19.26 16.56
C GLY A 56 -12.35 -19.50 17.71
N GLU A 57 -11.32 -18.70 17.91
CA GLU A 57 -10.42 -18.84 19.06
C GLU A 57 -11.08 -18.43 20.36
N VAL A 58 -10.83 -19.20 21.41
CA VAL A 58 -11.10 -18.80 22.79
C VAL A 58 -9.86 -18.12 23.35
N VAL A 59 -10.00 -16.87 23.78
CA VAL A 59 -8.87 -16.01 24.16
C VAL A 59 -9.09 -15.40 25.54
N GLU A 60 -8.00 -15.23 26.28
CA GLU A 60 -7.95 -14.44 27.52
C GLU A 60 -7.27 -13.11 27.20
N PHE A 61 -7.92 -12.01 27.56
CA PHE A 61 -7.44 -10.65 27.26
C PHE A 61 -7.81 -9.67 28.37
N ALA A 62 -7.10 -8.55 28.43
CA ALA A 62 -7.39 -7.44 29.33
C ALA A 62 -7.86 -6.22 28.53
N VAL A 63 -8.94 -5.59 28.96
CA VAL A 63 -9.45 -4.35 28.36
C VAL A 63 -8.54 -3.19 28.79
N GLU A 64 -7.96 -2.47 27.82
CA GLU A 64 -7.05 -1.36 28.07
C GLU A 64 -7.75 -0.01 28.12
N THR A 65 -8.64 0.25 27.16
CA THR A 65 -9.40 1.49 27.05
C THR A 65 -10.79 1.20 26.48
N SER A 66 -11.81 1.81 27.02
CA SER A 66 -13.16 1.73 26.49
C SER A 66 -13.69 3.11 26.12
N ASN A 67 -14.36 3.20 24.97
CA ASN A 67 -15.26 4.31 24.67
C ASN A 67 -16.65 3.88 25.09
N SER A 68 -17.10 4.37 26.25
CA SER A 68 -18.40 4.01 26.86
C SER A 68 -19.59 4.38 25.98
N GLU A 69 -19.51 5.47 25.21
CA GLU A 69 -20.59 5.89 24.31
C GLU A 69 -20.69 4.98 23.08
N ALA A 70 -19.54 4.52 22.53
CA ALA A 70 -19.51 3.67 21.34
C ALA A 70 -19.58 2.18 21.67
N ARG A 71 -19.50 1.78 22.94
CA ARG A 71 -19.42 0.36 23.39
C ARG A 71 -18.31 -0.44 22.69
N ILE A 72 -17.19 0.24 22.41
CA ILE A 72 -16.02 -0.33 21.75
C ILE A 72 -14.82 -0.18 22.68
N ALA A 73 -14.05 -1.25 22.86
CA ALA A 73 -12.86 -1.26 23.67
C ALA A 73 -11.65 -1.83 22.90
N ASN A 74 -10.48 -1.27 23.13
CA ASN A 74 -9.23 -1.93 22.76
C ASN A 74 -8.81 -2.84 23.89
N ALA A 75 -8.24 -3.99 23.55
CA ALA A 75 -7.82 -4.98 24.53
C ALA A 75 -6.41 -5.49 24.20
N LYS A 76 -5.74 -5.98 25.21
CA LYS A 76 -4.45 -6.65 25.10
C LYS A 76 -4.65 -8.16 25.23
N LEU A 77 -4.23 -8.92 24.22
CA LEU A 77 -4.22 -10.37 24.29
C LEU A 77 -3.23 -10.82 25.38
N ILE A 78 -3.68 -11.68 26.28
CA ILE A 78 -2.87 -12.36 27.31
C ILE A 78 -2.43 -13.71 26.77
N ARG A 79 -3.38 -14.54 26.34
CA ARG A 79 -3.11 -15.85 25.73
C ARG A 79 -4.28 -16.36 24.92
N VAL A 80 -3.98 -17.24 23.96
CA VAL A 80 -4.96 -18.05 23.24
C VAL A 80 -5.16 -19.33 24.06
N ILE A 81 -6.39 -19.62 24.46
CA ILE A 81 -6.77 -20.81 25.24
C ILE A 81 -7.04 -21.98 24.28
N GLU A 82 -7.88 -21.72 23.28
CA GLU A 82 -8.21 -22.68 22.22
C GLU A 82 -7.84 -22.06 20.87
N PRO A 83 -6.78 -22.52 20.21
CA PRO A 83 -6.34 -21.94 18.94
C PRO A 83 -7.20 -22.39 17.77
N SER A 84 -7.35 -21.52 16.76
CA SER A 84 -7.89 -21.86 15.45
C SER A 84 -6.98 -22.86 14.72
N PRO A 85 -7.52 -23.79 13.92
CA PRO A 85 -6.72 -24.64 13.03
C PRO A 85 -5.92 -23.84 11.99
N GLU A 86 -6.36 -22.62 11.68
CA GLU A 86 -5.70 -21.68 10.77
C GLU A 86 -4.58 -20.86 11.45
N ARG A 87 -4.31 -21.08 12.74
CA ARG A 87 -3.23 -20.39 13.44
C ARG A 87 -1.87 -21.00 13.08
N VAL A 88 -0.94 -20.12 12.70
CA VAL A 88 0.45 -20.47 12.41
C VAL A 88 1.40 -19.67 13.30
N GLN A 89 2.64 -20.14 13.43
CA GLN A 89 3.69 -19.36 14.08
C GLN A 89 4.10 -18.20 13.18
N ALA A 90 4.19 -16.99 13.76
CA ALA A 90 4.67 -15.82 13.05
C ALA A 90 6.13 -16.01 12.58
N ALA A 91 6.40 -15.63 11.34
CA ALA A 91 7.72 -15.76 10.73
C ALA A 91 8.75 -14.75 11.28
N CYS A 92 8.29 -13.57 11.73
CA CYS A 92 9.14 -12.48 12.19
C CYS A 92 9.16 -12.40 13.73
N ARG A 93 10.35 -12.37 14.34
CA ARG A 93 10.50 -12.18 15.80
C ARG A 93 10.01 -10.83 16.31
N HIS A 94 9.86 -9.83 15.41
CA HIS A 94 9.39 -8.49 15.79
C HIS A 94 7.86 -8.36 15.73
N PHE A 95 7.14 -9.39 15.28
CA PHE A 95 5.70 -9.32 15.01
C PHE A 95 4.85 -8.82 16.18
N GLU A 96 5.23 -9.17 17.42
CA GLU A 96 4.47 -8.74 18.60
C GLU A 96 4.52 -7.24 18.88
N PHE A 97 5.57 -6.56 18.42
CA PHE A 97 5.83 -5.16 18.74
C PHE A 97 5.85 -4.25 17.53
N CYS A 98 6.18 -4.78 16.35
CA CYS A 98 6.28 -4.02 15.10
C CYS A 98 4.89 -3.78 14.49
N GLY A 99 4.63 -2.55 14.02
CA GLY A 99 3.37 -2.18 13.37
C GLY A 99 3.29 -2.53 11.88
N GLY A 100 4.33 -3.14 11.30
CA GLY A 100 4.39 -3.40 9.86
C GLY A 100 3.46 -4.52 9.37
N CYS A 101 3.11 -5.47 10.23
CA CYS A 101 2.28 -6.64 9.89
C CYS A 101 1.16 -6.84 10.92
N GLN A 102 0.01 -7.31 10.46
CA GLN A 102 -1.16 -7.58 11.32
C GLN A 102 -1.52 -9.07 11.37
N LEU A 103 -1.20 -9.86 10.33
CA LEU A 103 -1.77 -11.18 10.10
C LEU A 103 -0.73 -12.33 10.00
N GLN A 104 0.49 -12.16 10.53
CA GLN A 104 1.52 -13.23 10.48
C GLN A 104 1.15 -14.51 11.24
N HIS A 105 0.19 -14.42 12.15
CA HIS A 105 -0.32 -15.55 12.92
C HIS A 105 -1.42 -16.34 12.21
N ALA A 106 -1.81 -15.91 11.00
CA ALA A 106 -2.85 -16.56 10.19
C ALA A 106 -2.25 -17.33 9.00
N ALA A 107 -2.80 -18.49 8.70
CA ALA A 107 -2.46 -19.23 7.50
C ALA A 107 -2.83 -18.46 6.23
N PRO A 108 -2.13 -18.68 5.09
CA PRO A 108 -2.43 -17.99 3.83
C PRO A 108 -3.89 -18.13 3.38
N THR A 109 -4.50 -19.27 3.60
CA THR A 109 -5.93 -19.54 3.34
C THR A 109 -6.86 -18.61 4.12
N ALA A 110 -6.61 -18.45 5.41
CA ALA A 110 -7.40 -17.55 6.27
C ALA A 110 -7.20 -16.07 5.88
N ILE A 111 -6.00 -15.70 5.45
CA ILE A 111 -5.73 -14.33 4.96
C ILE A 111 -6.50 -14.07 3.65
N ALA A 112 -6.48 -15.00 2.72
CA ALA A 112 -7.21 -14.88 1.45
C ALA A 112 -8.74 -14.79 1.68
N GLU A 113 -9.29 -15.59 2.58
CA GLU A 113 -10.68 -15.53 3.00
C GLU A 113 -11.03 -14.19 3.65
N PHE A 114 -10.21 -13.73 4.59
CA PHE A 114 -10.38 -12.42 5.24
C PHE A 114 -10.41 -11.28 4.20
N LYS A 115 -9.51 -11.28 3.23
CA LYS A 115 -9.44 -10.25 2.18
C LYS A 115 -10.64 -10.30 1.23
N THR A 116 -11.09 -11.50 0.89
CA THR A 116 -12.33 -11.70 0.10
C THR A 116 -13.53 -11.16 0.86
N GLU A 117 -13.65 -11.51 2.13
CA GLU A 117 -14.78 -11.08 2.98
C GLU A 117 -14.78 -9.57 3.22
N ARG A 118 -13.60 -8.95 3.30
CA ARG A 118 -13.47 -7.49 3.40
C ARG A 118 -14.04 -6.79 2.17
N VAL A 119 -13.77 -7.31 0.96
CA VAL A 119 -14.39 -6.78 -0.28
C VAL A 119 -15.89 -7.05 -0.27
N ARG A 120 -16.34 -8.26 0.10
CA ARG A 120 -17.74 -8.62 0.19
C ARG A 120 -18.52 -7.65 1.09
N ARG A 121 -18.02 -7.37 2.29
CA ARG A 121 -18.65 -6.43 3.23
C ARG A 121 -18.78 -5.02 2.64
N ALA A 122 -17.75 -4.53 1.95
CA ALA A 122 -17.80 -3.23 1.29
C ALA A 122 -18.86 -3.17 0.18
N LEU A 123 -19.02 -4.23 -0.61
CA LEU A 123 -20.07 -4.34 -1.62
C LEU A 123 -21.45 -4.35 -0.98
N ILE A 124 -21.68 -5.17 0.06
CA ILE A 124 -22.97 -5.23 0.78
C ILE A 124 -23.35 -3.88 1.38
N GLN A 125 -22.40 -3.11 1.94
CA GLN A 125 -22.67 -1.79 2.51
C GLN A 125 -23.16 -0.77 1.49
N GLN A 126 -22.95 -1.01 0.20
CA GLN A 126 -23.40 -0.18 -0.91
C GLN A 126 -24.52 -0.84 -1.72
N ASP A 127 -25.11 -1.92 -1.23
CA ASP A 127 -26.18 -2.69 -1.89
C ASP A 127 -25.75 -3.22 -3.28
N LEU A 128 -24.46 -3.59 -3.44
CA LEU A 128 -23.90 -4.08 -4.70
C LEU A 128 -23.92 -5.61 -4.79
N PRO A 129 -23.97 -6.19 -6.02
CA PRO A 129 -23.95 -7.63 -6.23
C PRO A 129 -22.65 -8.25 -5.70
N THR A 130 -22.75 -9.41 -5.04
CA THR A 130 -21.61 -10.17 -4.49
C THR A 130 -21.38 -11.51 -5.18
N ASP A 131 -22.27 -11.90 -6.08
CA ASP A 131 -22.19 -13.14 -6.86
C ASP A 131 -21.06 -13.12 -7.92
N VAL A 132 -20.61 -11.93 -8.30
CA VAL A 132 -19.48 -11.70 -9.21
C VAL A 132 -18.12 -11.60 -8.50
N LEU A 133 -18.09 -11.72 -7.17
CA LEU A 133 -16.87 -11.65 -6.36
C LEU A 133 -16.16 -13.01 -6.36
N ALA A 134 -14.94 -13.04 -6.90
CA ALA A 134 -14.07 -14.20 -6.85
C ALA A 134 -13.27 -14.28 -5.53
N PRO A 135 -12.77 -15.47 -5.14
CA PRO A 135 -11.80 -15.58 -4.07
C PRO A 135 -10.53 -14.77 -4.34
N ALA A 136 -9.89 -14.26 -3.29
CA ALA A 136 -8.66 -13.50 -3.42
C ALA A 136 -7.52 -14.34 -3.99
N ILE A 137 -6.79 -13.79 -4.97
CA ILE A 137 -5.55 -14.37 -5.48
C ILE A 137 -4.42 -13.96 -4.55
N THR A 138 -3.69 -14.93 -3.99
CA THR A 138 -2.48 -14.69 -3.22
C THR A 138 -1.32 -14.45 -4.19
N ALA A 139 -0.78 -13.24 -4.21
CA ALA A 139 0.35 -12.83 -5.06
C ALA A 139 1.65 -12.70 -4.23
N TRP A 140 1.84 -13.63 -3.31
CA TRP A 140 3.04 -13.84 -2.52
C TRP A 140 3.10 -15.32 -2.11
N GLY A 141 4.28 -15.84 -1.76
CA GLY A 141 4.43 -17.24 -1.36
C GLY A 141 5.90 -17.69 -1.31
N ASP A 142 6.12 -18.95 -0.99
CA ASP A 142 7.40 -19.50 -0.55
C ASP A 142 8.44 -19.71 -1.65
N ASN A 143 8.11 -19.51 -2.92
CA ASN A 143 8.92 -20.04 -4.02
C ASN A 143 9.98 -19.08 -4.56
N ASP A 144 9.89 -17.77 -4.31
CA ASP A 144 10.90 -16.79 -4.71
C ASP A 144 10.79 -15.48 -3.90
N PRO A 145 11.55 -15.32 -2.81
CA PRO A 145 11.55 -14.09 -2.00
C PRO A 145 11.90 -12.82 -2.81
N ALA A 146 12.64 -12.95 -3.90
CA ALA A 146 12.99 -11.81 -4.74
C ALA A 146 11.79 -11.26 -5.53
N GLN A 147 10.84 -12.13 -5.89
CA GLN A 147 9.61 -11.73 -6.61
C GLN A 147 8.46 -11.37 -5.66
N HIS A 148 8.40 -12.00 -4.49
CA HIS A 148 7.28 -11.88 -3.56
C HIS A 148 7.51 -10.87 -2.45
N GLY A 149 8.75 -10.44 -2.21
CA GLY A 149 9.08 -9.43 -1.22
C GLY A 149 8.64 -8.02 -1.63
N ARG A 150 8.33 -7.21 -0.62
CA ARG A 150 7.95 -5.81 -0.80
C ARG A 150 9.14 -4.99 -1.31
N ARG A 151 9.03 -4.47 -2.53
CA ARG A 151 10.09 -3.73 -3.23
C ARG A 151 10.29 -2.31 -2.73
N ARG A 152 9.36 -1.78 -1.94
CA ARG A 152 9.39 -0.41 -1.44
C ARG A 152 9.08 -0.39 0.04
N MET A 153 10.04 0.05 0.84
CA MET A 153 9.95 0.15 2.29
C MET A 153 10.28 1.57 2.74
N GLU A 154 9.69 1.98 3.85
CA GLU A 154 10.07 3.21 4.54
C GLU A 154 10.38 2.87 5.99
N PHE A 155 11.62 3.10 6.39
CA PHE A 155 12.12 2.87 7.73
C PHE A 155 12.31 4.19 8.45
N ALA A 156 11.87 4.28 9.70
CA ALA A 156 12.27 5.35 10.57
C ALA A 156 13.67 5.09 11.12
N ILE A 157 14.46 6.14 11.26
CA ILE A 157 15.82 6.09 11.77
C ILE A 157 15.95 7.08 12.94
N GLN A 158 16.63 6.65 14.00
CA GLN A 158 17.00 7.49 15.15
C GLN A 158 18.47 7.28 15.47
N HIS A 159 19.23 8.39 15.52
CA HIS A 159 20.64 8.38 15.89
C HIS A 159 20.79 8.88 17.33
N HIS A 160 21.06 7.99 18.27
CA HIS A 160 21.26 8.30 19.69
C HIS A 160 22.72 8.03 20.11
N GLY A 161 23.52 9.09 20.23
CA GLY A 161 24.93 8.94 20.60
C GLY A 161 25.74 8.15 19.60
N GLN A 162 26.07 6.89 19.89
CA GLN A 162 26.73 5.95 18.99
C GLN A 162 25.77 4.91 18.42
N ASP A 163 24.51 4.89 18.88
CA ASP A 163 23.53 3.89 18.51
C ASP A 163 22.64 4.39 17.38
N ILE A 164 22.51 3.60 16.33
CA ILE A 164 21.57 3.80 15.23
C ILE A 164 20.45 2.78 15.38
N LYS A 165 19.22 3.28 15.57
CA LYS A 165 18.01 2.47 15.50
C LYS A 165 17.36 2.67 14.14
N LEU A 166 17.06 1.58 13.45
CA LEU A 166 16.38 1.56 12.16
C LEU A 166 15.24 0.55 12.21
N GLY A 167 14.04 0.98 11.83
CA GLY A 167 12.90 0.06 11.84
C GLY A 167 11.56 0.73 11.63
N LEU A 168 10.53 0.18 12.25
CA LEU A 168 9.14 0.60 12.09
C LEU A 168 8.54 0.96 13.45
N HIS A 169 7.51 1.79 13.43
CA HIS A 169 6.84 2.19 14.66
C HIS A 169 5.95 1.06 15.22
N GLN A 170 5.85 0.99 16.54
CA GLN A 170 4.87 0.17 17.22
C GLN A 170 3.44 0.64 16.88
N PRO A 171 2.46 -0.25 16.72
CA PRO A 171 1.09 0.12 16.44
C PRO A 171 0.54 1.15 17.45
N GLY A 172 -0.06 2.23 16.94
CA GLY A 172 -0.64 3.29 17.78
C GLY A 172 0.36 4.10 18.63
N SER A 173 1.65 4.03 18.34
CA SER A 173 2.71 4.66 19.13
C SER A 173 3.81 5.24 18.24
N ASN A 174 4.50 6.26 18.74
CA ASN A 174 5.72 6.80 18.11
C ASN A 174 7.00 6.04 18.55
N ARG A 175 6.86 4.94 19.29
CA ARG A 175 8.01 4.12 19.70
C ARG A 175 8.57 3.38 18.50
N LEU A 176 9.83 3.64 18.18
CA LEU A 176 10.55 2.91 17.14
C LEU A 176 10.95 1.52 17.63
N ILE A 177 10.61 0.51 16.88
CA ILE A 177 11.08 -0.86 17.05
C ILE A 177 12.29 -1.04 16.14
N ASP A 178 13.46 -1.21 16.74
CA ASP A 178 14.69 -1.51 16.01
C ASP A 178 14.63 -2.93 15.46
N ILE A 179 14.69 -3.09 14.13
CA ILE A 179 14.48 -4.37 13.47
C ILE A 179 15.81 -4.94 12.98
N ALA A 180 16.02 -6.22 13.15
CA ALA A 180 17.19 -6.94 12.62
C ALA A 180 16.85 -7.78 11.38
N GLU A 181 15.55 -7.99 11.12
CA GLU A 181 15.01 -8.75 10.00
C GLU A 181 13.66 -8.15 9.58
N CYS A 182 13.26 -8.38 8.33
CA CYS A 182 11.95 -7.99 7.83
C CYS A 182 11.49 -8.93 6.70
N PRO A 183 10.92 -10.12 7.03
CA PRO A 183 10.53 -11.12 6.03
C PRO A 183 9.50 -10.65 4.99
N VAL A 184 8.91 -9.48 5.19
CA VAL A 184 8.01 -8.83 4.22
C VAL A 184 8.78 -8.10 3.13
N ALA A 185 10.00 -7.63 3.44
CA ALA A 185 10.81 -6.88 2.47
C ALA A 185 11.36 -7.81 1.38
N ALA A 186 11.62 -7.27 0.20
CA ALA A 186 12.43 -7.95 -0.79
C ALA A 186 13.82 -8.25 -0.22
N SER A 187 14.39 -9.41 -0.56
CA SER A 187 15.69 -9.87 -0.03
C SER A 187 16.78 -8.79 -0.13
N ALA A 188 16.85 -8.08 -1.26
CA ALA A 188 17.80 -6.99 -1.44
C ALA A 188 17.67 -5.86 -0.39
N ILE A 189 16.46 -5.60 0.12
CA ILE A 189 16.23 -4.60 1.18
C ILE A 189 16.53 -5.21 2.54
N GLU A 190 16.11 -6.45 2.80
CA GLU A 190 16.35 -7.13 4.06
C GLU A 190 17.86 -7.31 4.30
N ASP A 191 18.58 -7.80 3.31
CA ASP A 191 20.04 -8.00 3.36
C ASP A 191 20.80 -6.68 3.58
N ALA A 192 20.23 -5.55 3.11
CA ALA A 192 20.81 -4.22 3.25
C ALA A 192 20.53 -3.54 4.60
N LEU A 193 19.77 -4.13 5.53
CA LEU A 193 19.48 -3.50 6.83
C LEU A 193 20.75 -3.07 7.60
N PRO A 194 21.86 -3.83 7.64
CA PRO A 194 23.11 -3.39 8.24
C PRO A 194 23.72 -2.18 7.48
N ASP A 195 23.66 -2.19 6.14
CA ASP A 195 24.21 -1.13 5.29
C ASP A 195 23.41 0.17 5.41
N LEU A 196 22.10 0.07 5.59
CA LEU A 196 21.23 1.22 5.85
C LEU A 196 21.54 1.88 7.20
N ARG A 197 22.00 1.11 8.21
CA ARG A 197 22.52 1.67 9.46
C ARG A 197 23.86 2.37 9.27
N GLU A 198 24.77 1.80 8.46
CA GLU A 198 26.05 2.45 8.09
C GLU A 198 25.78 3.77 7.35
N LEU A 199 24.84 3.77 6.38
CA LEU A 199 24.39 4.99 5.69
C LEU A 199 23.85 6.02 6.69
N ALA A 200 23.04 5.60 7.64
CA ALA A 200 22.46 6.49 8.65
C ALA A 200 23.53 7.09 9.56
N ALA A 201 24.56 6.34 9.92
CA ALA A 201 25.69 6.85 10.71
C ALA A 201 26.48 7.93 9.97
N LEU A 202 26.61 7.82 8.65
CA LEU A 202 27.26 8.83 7.79
C LEU A 202 26.35 10.04 7.56
N ALA A 203 25.05 9.81 7.40
CA ALA A 203 24.09 10.84 7.01
C ALA A 203 23.49 11.62 8.18
N LEU A 204 23.46 11.08 9.40
CA LEU A 204 22.76 11.70 10.54
C LEU A 204 23.75 12.09 11.64
N LYS A 205 23.51 13.23 12.26
CA LYS A 205 24.20 13.62 13.50
C LYS A 205 23.51 13.00 14.71
N ALA A 206 24.25 12.85 15.82
CA ALA A 206 23.68 12.41 17.09
C ALA A 206 22.49 13.30 17.50
N GLY A 207 21.37 12.67 17.85
CA GLY A 207 20.10 13.31 18.16
C GLY A 207 19.18 13.57 16.96
N GLU A 208 19.63 13.32 15.72
CA GLU A 208 18.79 13.46 14.53
C GLU A 208 17.91 12.23 14.30
N GLN A 209 16.81 12.48 13.58
CA GLN A 209 15.88 11.47 13.10
C GLN A 209 15.66 11.68 11.60
N ALA A 210 15.39 10.59 10.88
CA ALA A 210 15.06 10.61 9.46
C ALA A 210 14.10 9.47 9.14
N ASP A 211 13.40 9.61 8.01
CA ASP A 211 12.78 8.47 7.35
C ASP A 211 13.63 8.09 6.14
N CYS A 212 13.84 6.80 5.97
CA CYS A 212 14.61 6.21 4.87
C CYS A 212 13.66 5.44 3.96
N HIS A 213 13.34 6.02 2.81
CA HIS A 213 12.59 5.35 1.78
C HIS A 213 13.56 4.56 0.90
N VAL A 214 13.34 3.25 0.83
CA VAL A 214 14.18 2.31 0.10
C VAL A 214 13.34 1.63 -0.98
N THR A 215 13.80 1.70 -2.23
CA THR A 215 13.19 0.99 -3.35
C THR A 215 14.19 0.01 -3.94
N ALA A 216 13.83 -1.28 -3.98
CA ALA A 216 14.57 -2.28 -4.73
C ALA A 216 14.30 -2.11 -6.22
N THR A 217 15.36 -1.83 -6.98
CA THR A 217 15.32 -1.60 -8.43
C THR A 217 16.14 -2.67 -9.15
N ASN A 218 16.08 -2.72 -10.48
CA ASN A 218 16.81 -3.73 -11.26
C ASN A 218 18.35 -3.62 -11.11
N ASN A 219 18.84 -2.45 -10.75
CA ASN A 219 20.25 -2.12 -10.67
C ASN A 219 20.72 -1.66 -9.29
N GLY A 220 20.02 -2.06 -8.22
CA GLY A 220 20.39 -1.79 -6.84
C GLY A 220 19.31 -1.05 -6.05
N LEU A 221 19.66 -0.55 -4.87
CA LEU A 221 18.71 0.17 -4.01
C LEU A 221 18.71 1.67 -4.31
N ASP A 222 17.53 2.20 -4.59
CA ASP A 222 17.28 3.64 -4.70
C ASP A 222 16.82 4.17 -3.34
N ILE A 223 17.55 5.16 -2.81
CA ILE A 223 17.36 5.65 -1.44
C ILE A 223 16.89 7.11 -1.45
N VAL A 224 15.87 7.41 -0.64
CA VAL A 224 15.47 8.79 -0.35
C VAL A 224 15.45 9.00 1.16
N LEU A 225 16.34 9.86 1.65
CA LEU A 225 16.36 10.29 3.04
C LEU A 225 15.46 11.51 3.23
N THR A 226 14.49 11.40 4.14
CA THR A 226 13.62 12.50 4.55
C THR A 226 14.07 13.00 5.92
N ARG A 227 14.66 14.18 5.97
CA ARG A 227 15.11 14.85 7.20
C ARG A 227 15.17 16.36 6.99
N LYS A 228 15.01 17.15 8.08
CA LYS A 228 14.95 18.62 8.00
C LYS A 228 16.25 19.26 7.52
N ARG A 229 17.40 18.71 7.96
CA ARG A 229 18.70 19.28 7.65
C ARG A 229 19.16 18.84 6.25
N GLU A 230 19.58 19.79 5.44
CA GLU A 230 20.21 19.54 4.15
C GLU A 230 21.58 18.83 4.33
N PRO A 231 21.98 17.93 3.41
CA PRO A 231 23.31 17.32 3.42
C PRO A 231 24.43 18.37 3.37
N GLY A 232 25.35 18.32 4.37
CA GLY A 232 26.52 19.20 4.44
C GLY A 232 27.63 18.78 3.49
N LEU A 233 28.73 19.54 3.48
CA LEU A 233 29.86 19.27 2.58
C LEU A 233 30.49 17.90 2.84
N ASP A 234 30.75 17.54 4.11
CA ASP A 234 31.37 16.26 4.45
C ASP A 234 30.49 15.10 4.01
N GLU A 235 29.18 15.17 4.23
CA GLU A 235 28.21 14.15 3.78
C GLU A 235 28.18 14.04 2.25
N ARG A 236 28.29 15.17 1.53
CA ARG A 236 28.34 15.17 0.06
C ARG A 236 29.65 14.58 -0.50
N LEU A 237 30.68 14.45 0.32
CA LEU A 237 31.95 13.79 -0.03
C LEU A 237 31.91 12.29 0.31
N ASP A 238 31.40 11.92 1.48
CA ASP A 238 31.47 10.56 2.00
C ASP A 238 30.35 9.66 1.43
N LEU A 239 29.13 10.20 1.22
CA LEU A 239 27.99 9.43 0.74
C LEU A 239 28.17 8.84 -0.66
N PRO A 240 28.78 9.52 -1.66
CA PRO A 240 29.07 8.93 -2.96
C PRO A 240 29.98 7.69 -2.87
N GLU A 241 31.07 7.75 -2.11
CA GLU A 241 31.98 6.61 -1.92
C GLU A 241 31.25 5.42 -1.29
N PHE A 242 30.40 5.69 -0.30
CA PHE A 242 29.56 4.66 0.32
C PHE A 242 28.65 3.98 -0.70
N LEU A 243 27.90 4.77 -1.50
CA LEU A 243 26.96 4.23 -2.48
C LEU A 243 27.66 3.41 -3.55
N GLU A 244 28.81 3.91 -4.07
CA GLU A 244 29.61 3.20 -5.07
C GLU A 244 30.07 1.84 -4.54
N ARG A 245 30.58 1.79 -3.31
CA ARG A 245 30.99 0.54 -2.63
C ARG A 245 29.85 -0.45 -2.49
N LYS A 246 28.59 0.04 -2.25
CA LYS A 246 27.40 -0.81 -2.10
C LYS A 246 26.73 -1.14 -3.45
N GLY A 247 27.16 -0.50 -4.54
CA GLY A 247 26.52 -0.66 -5.85
C GLY A 247 25.10 -0.09 -5.90
N TRP A 248 24.80 0.94 -5.08
CA TRP A 248 23.49 1.58 -5.07
C TRP A 248 23.45 2.73 -6.08
N PRO A 249 22.45 2.76 -6.99
CA PRO A 249 22.44 3.67 -8.12
C PRO A 249 22.23 5.14 -7.75
N ARG A 250 21.45 5.43 -6.67
CA ARG A 250 21.09 6.80 -6.33
C ARG A 250 20.77 6.96 -4.85
N LEU A 251 21.16 8.11 -4.31
CA LEU A 251 20.70 8.67 -3.06
C LEU A 251 20.12 10.06 -3.30
N SER A 252 18.90 10.27 -2.80
CA SER A 252 18.24 11.57 -2.80
C SER A 252 17.91 12.00 -1.38
N TRP A 253 17.69 13.30 -1.21
CA TRP A 253 17.27 13.92 0.05
C TRP A 253 16.04 14.79 -0.18
N ARG A 254 15.19 14.88 0.84
CA ARG A 254 14.10 15.85 0.92
C ARG A 254 13.89 16.33 2.35
N SER A 255 13.44 17.58 2.51
CA SER A 255 13.22 18.19 3.83
C SER A 255 11.96 17.67 4.55
N SER A 256 11.01 17.13 3.80
CA SER A 256 9.75 16.55 4.27
C SER A 256 9.15 15.64 3.21
N HIS A 257 8.16 14.82 3.57
CA HIS A 257 7.44 13.96 2.61
C HIS A 257 6.69 14.73 1.50
N ARG A 258 6.43 16.02 1.69
CA ARG A 258 5.78 16.89 0.70
C ARG A 258 6.76 17.62 -0.21
N ALA A 259 8.03 17.68 0.18
CA ALA A 259 9.07 18.31 -0.64
C ALA A 259 9.50 17.35 -1.75
N PRO A 260 9.82 17.84 -2.96
CA PRO A 260 10.39 17.03 -4.01
C PRO A 260 11.76 16.51 -3.57
N PRO A 261 12.11 15.25 -3.90
CA PRO A 261 13.43 14.73 -3.63
C PRO A 261 14.50 15.43 -4.51
N GLU A 262 15.62 15.79 -3.90
CA GLU A 262 16.80 16.32 -4.58
C GLU A 262 17.89 15.25 -4.60
N THR A 263 18.49 15.00 -5.77
CA THR A 263 19.57 14.02 -5.89
C THR A 263 20.83 14.50 -5.19
N VAL A 264 21.30 13.75 -4.22
CA VAL A 264 22.58 13.99 -3.55
C VAL A 264 23.72 13.41 -4.39
N THR A 265 23.54 12.17 -4.84
CA THR A 265 24.48 11.50 -5.76
C THR A 265 23.73 10.45 -6.58
N ALA A 266 24.15 10.25 -7.82
CA ALA A 266 23.64 9.20 -8.71
C ALA A 266 24.74 8.74 -9.67
N PHE A 267 24.90 7.41 -9.79
CA PHE A 267 25.83 6.79 -10.72
C PHE A 267 25.12 6.28 -11.97
N THR A 268 23.91 5.75 -11.77
CA THR A 268 23.05 5.26 -12.85
C THR A 268 21.60 5.61 -12.53
N THR A 269 20.75 5.60 -13.55
CA THR A 269 19.31 5.75 -13.36
C THR A 269 18.73 4.45 -12.78
N PRO A 270 18.08 4.47 -11.61
CA PRO A 270 17.34 3.33 -11.13
C PRO A 270 16.26 2.93 -12.13
N THR A 271 16.06 1.64 -12.37
CA THR A 271 15.03 1.13 -13.29
C THR A 271 14.22 0.01 -12.66
N ILE A 272 13.00 -0.13 -13.11
CA ILE A 272 12.12 -1.27 -12.78
C ILE A 272 11.62 -1.94 -14.05
N THR A 273 11.20 -3.18 -13.93
CA THR A 273 10.58 -3.91 -15.05
C THR A 273 9.06 -3.91 -14.90
N ILE A 274 8.35 -3.49 -15.96
CA ILE A 274 6.89 -3.55 -16.09
C ILE A 274 6.56 -4.25 -17.39
N ALA A 275 5.95 -5.43 -17.33
CA ALA A 275 5.59 -6.24 -18.52
C ALA A 275 6.74 -6.36 -19.56
N GLY A 276 7.96 -6.59 -19.08
CA GLY A 276 9.16 -6.71 -19.91
C GLY A 276 9.83 -5.39 -20.32
N HIS A 277 9.24 -4.22 -20.00
CA HIS A 277 9.81 -2.90 -20.31
C HIS A 277 10.63 -2.38 -19.14
N GLN A 278 11.78 -1.77 -19.47
CA GLN A 278 12.61 -1.08 -18.49
C GLN A 278 12.11 0.36 -18.32
N ALA A 279 11.51 0.66 -17.17
CA ALA A 279 11.04 1.99 -16.85
C ALA A 279 12.00 2.69 -15.87
N PRO A 280 12.47 3.91 -16.17
CA PRO A 280 13.22 4.71 -15.21
C PRO A 280 12.37 4.97 -13.96
N MET A 281 13.01 4.89 -12.78
CA MET A 281 12.33 5.09 -11.50
C MET A 281 12.53 6.52 -10.99
N PRO A 282 11.49 7.35 -10.90
CA PRO A 282 11.57 8.64 -10.20
C PRO A 282 11.91 8.43 -8.71
N ALA A 283 12.66 9.35 -8.11
CA ALA A 283 12.98 9.27 -6.69
C ALA A 283 11.70 9.31 -5.85
N ALA A 284 11.54 8.35 -4.93
CA ALA A 284 10.32 8.11 -4.16
C ALA A 284 9.06 7.86 -5.01
N GLY A 285 9.17 7.51 -6.28
CA GLY A 285 8.05 7.20 -7.16
C GLY A 285 7.22 6.03 -6.66
N PHE A 286 5.98 5.94 -7.11
CA PHE A 286 5.10 4.82 -6.77
C PHE A 286 5.37 3.62 -7.69
N ILE A 287 5.41 2.44 -7.10
CA ILE A 287 5.35 1.14 -7.77
C ILE A 287 4.47 0.19 -6.97
N GLN A 288 3.93 -0.84 -7.61
CA GLN A 288 3.20 -1.91 -6.93
C GLN A 288 4.09 -2.61 -5.89
N ALA A 289 3.50 -3.07 -4.80
CA ALA A 289 4.24 -3.51 -3.63
C ALA A 289 5.23 -4.65 -3.92
N THR A 290 4.82 -5.62 -4.72
CA THR A 290 5.64 -6.76 -5.14
C THR A 290 5.63 -6.93 -6.66
N SER A 291 6.61 -7.62 -7.23
CA SER A 291 6.59 -7.96 -8.66
C SER A 291 5.45 -8.91 -9.00
N ALA A 292 5.26 -9.95 -8.19
CA ALA A 292 4.17 -10.91 -8.39
C ALA A 292 2.78 -10.25 -8.29
N GLY A 293 2.61 -9.29 -7.34
CA GLY A 293 1.38 -8.50 -7.23
C GLY A 293 1.12 -7.63 -8.45
N GLN A 294 2.16 -6.98 -8.97
CA GLN A 294 2.09 -6.22 -10.22
C GLN A 294 1.64 -7.10 -11.37
N ASP A 295 2.26 -8.28 -11.54
CA ASP A 295 1.95 -9.20 -12.64
C ASP A 295 0.51 -9.76 -12.50
N ALA A 296 0.07 -10.10 -11.29
CA ALA A 296 -1.29 -10.55 -11.02
C ALA A 296 -2.35 -9.48 -11.34
N LEU A 297 -2.08 -8.20 -11.03
CA LEU A 297 -2.95 -7.08 -11.39
C LEU A 297 -2.98 -6.87 -12.91
N ILE A 298 -1.82 -6.90 -13.55
CA ILE A 298 -1.72 -6.82 -15.02
C ILE A 298 -2.53 -7.94 -15.67
N ASP A 299 -2.33 -9.19 -15.24
CA ASP A 299 -3.05 -10.35 -15.79
C ASP A 299 -4.56 -10.24 -15.60
N ALA A 300 -5.02 -9.75 -14.45
CA ALA A 300 -6.44 -9.52 -14.18
C ALA A 300 -7.04 -8.47 -15.12
N VAL A 301 -6.36 -7.34 -15.31
CA VAL A 301 -6.78 -6.26 -16.22
C VAL A 301 -6.74 -6.75 -17.67
N MET A 302 -5.65 -7.40 -18.09
CA MET A 302 -5.46 -7.82 -19.48
C MET A 302 -6.46 -8.91 -19.92
N ARG A 303 -6.92 -9.78 -19.02
CA ARG A 303 -8.02 -10.73 -19.30
C ARG A 303 -9.31 -10.03 -19.68
N ILE A 304 -9.64 -8.92 -18.98
CA ILE A 304 -10.84 -8.13 -19.26
C ILE A 304 -10.68 -7.39 -20.60
N VAL A 305 -9.52 -6.73 -20.79
CA VAL A 305 -9.22 -6.00 -22.04
C VAL A 305 -9.26 -6.90 -23.27
N THR A 306 -8.81 -8.14 -23.17
CA THR A 306 -8.86 -9.09 -24.30
C THR A 306 -10.29 -9.32 -24.79
N ALA A 307 -11.28 -9.24 -23.92
CA ALA A 307 -12.69 -9.36 -24.28
C ALA A 307 -13.26 -8.11 -25.00
N THR A 308 -12.57 -6.94 -24.94
CA THR A 308 -13.02 -5.71 -25.64
C THR A 308 -12.74 -5.70 -27.15
N GLY A 309 -11.96 -6.67 -27.64
CA GLY A 309 -11.62 -6.80 -29.06
C GLY A 309 -10.25 -6.22 -29.43
N GLU A 310 -9.86 -6.44 -30.70
CA GLU A 310 -8.62 -5.90 -31.26
C GLU A 310 -8.77 -4.42 -31.64
N ASN A 311 -7.64 -3.70 -31.68
CA ASN A 311 -7.54 -2.28 -32.07
C ASN A 311 -8.28 -1.31 -31.15
N ALA A 312 -8.67 -1.72 -29.95
CA ALA A 312 -9.39 -0.89 -29.00
C ALA A 312 -8.60 0.40 -28.63
N TYR A 313 -9.30 1.52 -28.52
CA TYR A 313 -8.75 2.74 -27.95
C TYR A 313 -9.00 2.74 -26.44
N CYS A 314 -7.93 2.75 -25.68
CA CYS A 314 -7.99 2.66 -24.22
C CYS A 314 -7.51 3.95 -23.55
N HIS A 315 -8.16 4.31 -22.44
CA HIS A 315 -7.62 5.29 -21.50
C HIS A 315 -7.09 4.56 -20.25
N ASP A 316 -5.88 4.93 -19.80
CA ASP A 316 -5.27 4.48 -18.55
C ASP A 316 -5.14 5.71 -17.63
N LEU A 317 -6.04 5.81 -16.65
CA LEU A 317 -6.18 6.94 -15.75
C LEU A 317 -5.51 6.64 -14.42
N PHE A 318 -4.77 7.62 -13.88
CA PHE A 318 -3.85 7.44 -12.75
C PHE A 318 -2.73 6.46 -13.11
N CYS A 319 -2.22 6.55 -14.35
CA CYS A 319 -1.35 5.55 -14.97
C CYS A 319 0.02 5.38 -14.31
N GLY A 320 0.49 6.34 -13.52
CA GLY A 320 1.80 6.32 -12.89
C GLY A 320 2.94 6.09 -13.89
N LEU A 321 3.72 5.02 -13.67
CA LEU A 321 4.80 4.59 -14.55
C LEU A 321 4.32 3.73 -15.74
N GLY A 322 3.00 3.56 -15.91
CA GLY A 322 2.41 2.79 -16.99
C GLY A 322 2.25 1.31 -16.68
N THR A 323 1.90 0.96 -15.45
CA THR A 323 1.64 -0.43 -15.02
C THR A 323 0.68 -1.14 -15.97
N PHE A 324 -0.36 -0.46 -16.44
CA PHE A 324 -1.32 -1.00 -17.40
C PHE A 324 -1.07 -0.49 -18.82
N THR A 325 -0.58 0.73 -19.00
CA THR A 325 -0.27 1.31 -20.30
C THR A 325 0.70 0.45 -21.12
N LEU A 326 1.82 0.01 -20.51
CA LEU A 326 2.86 -0.74 -21.23
C LEU A 326 2.37 -2.12 -21.73
N PRO A 327 1.71 -2.96 -20.91
CA PRO A 327 1.16 -4.23 -21.40
C PRO A 327 0.03 -4.05 -22.42
N LEU A 328 -0.80 -3.01 -22.30
CA LEU A 328 -1.81 -2.67 -23.30
C LEU A 328 -1.19 -2.46 -24.69
N LEU A 329 -0.12 -1.67 -24.76
CA LEU A 329 0.58 -1.36 -26.01
C LEU A 329 1.35 -2.56 -26.56
N ALA A 330 1.86 -3.41 -25.68
CA ALA A 330 2.61 -4.62 -26.06
C ALA A 330 1.72 -5.73 -26.63
N GLN A 331 0.50 -5.88 -26.08
CA GLN A 331 -0.41 -6.98 -26.47
C GLN A 331 -0.93 -6.83 -27.90
N ASP A 332 -1.19 -5.63 -28.36
CA ASP A 332 -1.82 -5.37 -29.66
C ASP A 332 -1.08 -4.25 -30.41
N ARG A 333 -0.65 -4.53 -31.64
CA ARG A 333 0.14 -3.60 -32.46
C ARG A 333 -0.62 -2.37 -32.92
N ASN A 334 -1.94 -2.43 -32.95
CA ASN A 334 -2.78 -1.33 -33.44
C ASN A 334 -3.46 -0.58 -32.29
N ARG A 335 -3.42 -1.11 -31.06
CA ARG A 335 -4.04 -0.47 -29.90
C ARG A 335 -3.41 0.89 -29.65
N LYS A 336 -4.27 1.87 -29.39
CA LYS A 336 -3.88 3.22 -28.95
C LYS A 336 -4.22 3.38 -27.49
N VAL A 337 -3.35 4.03 -26.74
CA VAL A 337 -3.56 4.30 -25.32
C VAL A 337 -3.36 5.78 -25.02
N SER A 338 -4.31 6.37 -24.32
CA SER A 338 -4.19 7.68 -23.67
C SER A 338 -3.92 7.44 -22.19
N ALA A 339 -2.72 7.79 -21.74
CA ALA A 339 -2.27 7.62 -20.36
C ALA A 339 -2.26 8.97 -19.64
N CYS A 340 -2.86 9.03 -18.46
CA CYS A 340 -3.01 10.27 -17.72
C CYS A 340 -2.67 10.11 -16.25
N ASP A 341 -1.87 11.04 -15.72
CA ASP A 341 -1.53 11.15 -14.30
C ASP A 341 -1.17 12.60 -13.94
N MET A 342 -1.18 12.94 -12.68
CA MET A 342 -0.71 14.25 -12.21
C MET A 342 0.83 14.27 -12.02
N ALA A 343 1.47 13.12 -11.81
CA ALA A 343 2.89 13.01 -11.50
C ALA A 343 3.77 13.13 -12.76
N GLY A 344 4.23 14.34 -13.07
CA GLY A 344 5.02 14.65 -14.26
C GLY A 344 6.28 13.80 -14.45
N ASP A 345 6.98 13.46 -13.34
CA ASP A 345 8.17 12.62 -13.39
C ASP A 345 7.83 11.18 -13.80
N SER A 346 6.71 10.64 -13.30
CA SER A 346 6.19 9.33 -13.70
C SER A 346 5.80 9.31 -15.17
N LEU A 347 5.13 10.35 -15.67
CA LEU A 347 4.78 10.47 -17.09
C LEU A 347 6.02 10.60 -17.99
N THR A 348 7.08 11.26 -17.50
CA THR A 348 8.35 11.35 -18.23
C THR A 348 9.01 9.97 -18.32
N ALA A 349 9.02 9.22 -17.21
CA ALA A 349 9.52 7.85 -17.17
C ALA A 349 8.72 6.92 -18.09
N LEU A 350 7.39 7.02 -18.10
CA LEU A 350 6.51 6.27 -19.00
C LEU A 350 6.83 6.56 -20.47
N ARG A 351 7.00 7.83 -20.87
CA ARG A 351 7.39 8.18 -22.25
C ARG A 351 8.72 7.55 -22.66
N GLN A 352 9.68 7.48 -21.73
CA GLN A 352 10.98 6.85 -22.00
C GLN A 352 10.84 5.32 -22.15
N ALA A 353 10.07 4.67 -21.26
CA ALA A 353 9.83 3.23 -21.31
C ALA A 353 9.02 2.81 -22.57
N ALA A 354 8.20 3.71 -23.10
CA ALA A 354 7.29 3.47 -24.20
C ALA A 354 7.76 4.09 -25.55
N VAL A 355 9.03 4.48 -25.66
CA VAL A 355 9.56 5.21 -26.84
C VAL A 355 9.29 4.49 -28.17
N ASP A 356 9.34 3.16 -28.18
CA ASP A 356 9.13 2.36 -29.39
C ASP A 356 7.67 2.32 -29.89
N TYR A 357 6.74 2.78 -29.07
CA TYR A 357 5.32 2.78 -29.42
C TYR A 357 4.87 4.02 -30.19
N GLY A 358 5.68 5.08 -30.17
CA GLY A 358 5.47 6.29 -30.98
C GLY A 358 4.07 6.91 -30.79
N SER A 359 3.38 7.16 -31.88
CA SER A 359 2.05 7.83 -31.89
C SER A 359 0.90 6.98 -31.34
N ARG A 360 1.15 5.72 -30.96
CA ARG A 360 0.14 4.87 -30.30
C ARG A 360 -0.09 5.24 -28.84
N LEU A 361 0.85 5.96 -28.23
CA LEU A 361 0.75 6.46 -26.86
C LEU A 361 0.58 7.98 -26.84
N MET A 362 -0.50 8.44 -26.24
CA MET A 362 -0.66 9.80 -25.77
C MET A 362 -0.45 9.86 -24.27
N VAL A 363 0.31 10.84 -23.78
CA VAL A 363 0.56 11.02 -22.34
C VAL A 363 0.22 12.44 -21.94
N GLU A 364 -0.73 12.60 -21.03
CA GLU A 364 -1.26 13.88 -20.57
C GLU A 364 -1.09 14.07 -19.05
N PRO A 365 -0.46 15.17 -18.59
CA PRO A 365 -0.49 15.53 -17.18
C PRO A 365 -1.86 16.14 -16.83
N ARG A 366 -2.59 15.53 -15.88
CA ARG A 366 -3.94 15.97 -15.50
C ARG A 366 -4.28 15.58 -14.07
N ASP A 367 -4.82 16.52 -13.31
CA ASP A 367 -5.37 16.27 -11.99
C ASP A 367 -6.81 15.74 -12.13
N LEU A 368 -6.94 14.41 -12.14
CA LEU A 368 -8.23 13.73 -12.34
C LEU A 368 -9.21 13.90 -11.17
N PHE A 369 -8.77 14.37 -10.00
CA PHE A 369 -9.67 14.72 -8.91
C PHE A 369 -10.42 16.04 -9.16
N ARG A 370 -9.79 16.98 -9.88
CA ARG A 370 -10.35 18.31 -10.18
C ARG A 370 -10.85 18.45 -11.59
N ASN A 371 -10.29 17.67 -12.49
CA ASN A 371 -10.57 17.72 -13.92
C ASN A 371 -10.67 16.30 -14.50
N PRO A 372 -11.73 15.53 -14.18
CA PRO A 372 -11.93 14.20 -14.73
C PRO A 372 -12.12 14.25 -16.26
N PHE A 373 -11.98 13.13 -16.95
CA PHE A 373 -12.38 13.01 -18.34
C PHE A 373 -13.90 12.92 -18.43
N TYR A 374 -14.52 13.91 -19.02
CA TYR A 374 -15.97 13.97 -19.22
C TYR A 374 -16.42 13.13 -20.42
N ALA A 375 -17.72 12.86 -20.51
CA ALA A 375 -18.32 12.02 -21.54
C ALA A 375 -17.97 12.46 -22.98
N ASP A 376 -17.86 13.75 -23.24
CA ASP A 376 -17.50 14.28 -24.58
C ASP A 376 -16.03 13.97 -24.96
N GLU A 377 -15.12 13.97 -23.98
CA GLU A 377 -13.71 13.67 -24.19
C GLU A 377 -13.47 12.15 -24.36
N LEU A 378 -14.38 11.32 -23.85
CA LEU A 378 -14.34 9.87 -23.94
C LEU A 378 -15.06 9.29 -25.18
N LYS A 379 -15.54 10.14 -26.08
CA LYS A 379 -16.16 9.67 -27.33
C LYS A 379 -15.19 8.87 -28.18
N GLY A 380 -15.59 7.65 -28.57
CA GLY A 380 -14.75 6.74 -29.35
C GLY A 380 -13.74 5.96 -28.50
N THR A 381 -13.82 6.04 -27.18
CA THR A 381 -13.06 5.19 -26.25
C THR A 381 -13.79 3.88 -26.04
N ASP A 382 -13.11 2.77 -26.22
CA ASP A 382 -13.66 1.42 -26.04
C ASP A 382 -13.52 0.95 -24.58
N CYS A 383 -12.40 1.27 -23.94
CA CYS A 383 -12.08 0.84 -22.58
C CYS A 383 -11.41 1.94 -21.76
N VAL A 384 -11.84 2.09 -20.51
CA VAL A 384 -11.17 2.95 -19.52
C VAL A 384 -10.72 2.09 -18.35
N ILE A 385 -9.43 2.18 -18.03
CA ILE A 385 -8.84 1.62 -16.82
C ILE A 385 -8.54 2.78 -15.88
N PHE A 386 -8.83 2.66 -14.58
CA PHE A 386 -8.43 3.64 -13.59
C PHE A 386 -7.96 2.96 -12.30
N ASP A 387 -6.79 3.41 -11.79
CA ASP A 387 -6.12 2.91 -10.56
C ASP A 387 -5.84 4.09 -9.61
N PRO A 388 -6.86 4.65 -8.96
CA PRO A 388 -6.72 5.82 -8.13
C PRO A 388 -6.03 5.51 -6.80
N PRO A 389 -5.49 6.54 -6.11
CA PRO A 389 -5.04 6.40 -4.73
C PRO A 389 -6.21 6.03 -3.80
N ARG A 390 -5.91 5.75 -2.53
CA ARG A 390 -6.86 5.26 -1.50
C ARG A 390 -8.16 6.07 -1.34
N ALA A 391 -8.19 7.32 -1.81
CA ALA A 391 -9.38 8.16 -1.78
C ALA A 391 -10.46 7.73 -2.80
N GLY A 392 -10.11 6.85 -3.75
CA GLY A 392 -10.97 6.50 -4.88
C GLY A 392 -10.98 7.58 -5.94
N ALA A 393 -11.88 7.47 -6.92
CA ALA A 393 -12.01 8.37 -8.05
C ALA A 393 -13.47 8.81 -8.28
N GLU A 394 -14.14 9.30 -7.24
CA GLU A 394 -15.57 9.65 -7.26
C GLU A 394 -15.96 10.53 -8.47
N ALA A 395 -15.24 11.65 -8.68
CA ALA A 395 -15.52 12.55 -9.80
C ALA A 395 -15.34 11.88 -11.19
N GLN A 396 -14.36 10.98 -11.32
CA GLN A 396 -14.15 10.24 -12.55
C GLN A 396 -15.22 9.15 -12.75
N ALA A 397 -15.66 8.50 -11.68
CA ALA A 397 -16.75 7.51 -11.74
C ALA A 397 -18.07 8.17 -12.14
N GLU A 398 -18.40 9.35 -11.62
CA GLU A 398 -19.54 10.16 -12.04
C GLU A 398 -19.46 10.50 -13.52
N ALA A 399 -18.32 11.00 -14.01
CA ALA A 399 -18.13 11.34 -15.41
C ALA A 399 -18.21 10.12 -16.34
N LEU A 400 -17.73 8.95 -15.91
CA LEU A 400 -17.86 7.67 -16.63
C LEU A 400 -19.31 7.19 -16.65
N ALA A 401 -20.08 7.39 -15.58
CA ALA A 401 -21.49 7.05 -15.52
C ALA A 401 -22.31 7.70 -16.66
N ASP A 402 -21.96 8.93 -17.03
CA ASP A 402 -22.59 9.70 -18.13
C ASP A 402 -21.97 9.39 -19.52
N SER A 403 -20.88 8.62 -19.60
CA SER A 403 -20.17 8.35 -20.85
C SER A 403 -20.81 7.25 -21.69
N THR A 404 -20.31 7.02 -22.90
CA THR A 404 -20.70 5.89 -23.77
C THR A 404 -19.65 4.79 -23.84
N VAL A 405 -18.66 4.82 -22.94
CA VAL A 405 -17.60 3.81 -22.86
C VAL A 405 -18.21 2.44 -22.57
N GLN A 406 -17.83 1.43 -23.37
CA GLN A 406 -18.44 0.11 -23.25
C GLN A 406 -17.86 -0.71 -22.09
N THR A 407 -16.57 -0.55 -21.82
CA THR A 407 -15.88 -1.32 -20.77
C THR A 407 -15.14 -0.37 -19.83
N VAL A 408 -15.38 -0.51 -18.54
CA VAL A 408 -14.66 0.21 -17.48
C VAL A 408 -14.01 -0.81 -16.56
N ILE A 409 -12.72 -0.64 -16.28
CA ILE A 409 -11.94 -1.49 -15.38
C ILE A 409 -11.47 -0.63 -14.21
N ALA A 410 -11.94 -0.96 -13.03
CA ALA A 410 -11.53 -0.31 -11.80
C ALA A 410 -10.48 -1.16 -11.06
N VAL A 411 -9.34 -0.58 -10.79
CA VAL A 411 -8.33 -1.12 -9.86
C VAL A 411 -8.40 -0.30 -8.58
N SER A 412 -8.28 -0.93 -7.43
CA SER A 412 -8.37 -0.18 -6.17
C SER A 412 -7.67 -0.89 -5.01
N CYS A 413 -6.97 -0.11 -4.18
CA CYS A 413 -6.38 -0.56 -2.92
C CYS A 413 -7.28 -0.33 -1.70
N ASN A 414 -8.52 0.13 -1.90
CA ASN A 414 -9.46 0.41 -0.82
C ASN A 414 -10.87 -0.06 -1.18
N PRO A 415 -11.33 -1.21 -0.67
CA PRO A 415 -12.66 -1.74 -0.98
C PRO A 415 -13.82 -0.78 -0.67
N VAL A 416 -13.68 0.09 0.33
CA VAL A 416 -14.76 1.02 0.74
C VAL A 416 -14.96 2.12 -0.32
N THR A 417 -13.87 2.78 -0.75
CA THR A 417 -13.96 3.80 -1.80
C THR A 417 -14.29 3.19 -3.15
N PHE A 418 -13.78 1.98 -3.43
CA PHE A 418 -14.17 1.21 -4.61
C PHE A 418 -15.67 0.97 -4.67
N ALA A 419 -16.28 0.50 -3.58
CA ALA A 419 -17.71 0.19 -3.56
C ALA A 419 -18.57 1.46 -3.79
N ARG A 420 -18.16 2.63 -3.26
CA ARG A 420 -18.77 3.93 -3.56
C ARG A 420 -18.70 4.25 -5.06
N ASP A 421 -17.50 4.16 -5.65
CA ASP A 421 -17.27 4.48 -7.06
C ASP A 421 -18.00 3.48 -7.99
N ALA A 422 -18.03 2.20 -7.61
CA ALA A 422 -18.77 1.14 -8.30
C ALA A 422 -20.28 1.40 -8.33
N ARG A 423 -20.83 1.89 -7.23
CA ARG A 423 -22.25 2.27 -7.16
C ARG A 423 -22.59 3.35 -8.16
N LEU A 424 -21.79 4.40 -8.28
CA LEU A 424 -21.97 5.47 -9.28
C LEU A 424 -22.00 4.91 -10.71
N LEU A 425 -21.07 3.99 -11.04
CA LEU A 425 -21.05 3.35 -12.35
C LEU A 425 -22.35 2.53 -12.60
N ILE A 426 -22.80 1.76 -11.62
CA ILE A 426 -24.03 0.95 -11.74
C ILE A 426 -25.26 1.84 -11.88
N GLU A 427 -25.39 2.90 -11.09
CA GLU A 427 -26.46 3.90 -11.21
C GLU A 427 -26.44 4.58 -12.59
N GLY A 428 -25.25 4.73 -13.20
CA GLY A 428 -25.06 5.19 -14.59
C GLY A 428 -25.37 4.17 -15.66
N GLY A 429 -25.81 2.95 -15.32
CA GLY A 429 -26.26 1.91 -16.25
C GLY A 429 -25.19 0.86 -16.61
N TYR A 430 -24.05 0.83 -15.93
CA TYR A 430 -23.09 -0.27 -16.07
C TYR A 430 -23.51 -1.51 -15.26
N HIS A 431 -23.13 -2.67 -15.74
CA HIS A 431 -23.23 -3.94 -15.04
C HIS A 431 -21.86 -4.35 -14.54
N MET A 432 -21.70 -4.55 -13.24
CA MET A 432 -20.47 -5.12 -12.65
C MET A 432 -20.43 -6.61 -12.99
N THR A 433 -19.45 -7.05 -13.78
CA THR A 433 -19.36 -8.41 -14.32
C THR A 433 -18.36 -9.28 -13.59
N SER A 434 -17.38 -8.70 -12.92
CA SER A 434 -16.40 -9.43 -12.10
C SER A 434 -15.75 -8.53 -11.08
N VAL A 435 -15.40 -9.11 -9.93
CA VAL A 435 -14.54 -8.49 -8.90
C VAL A 435 -13.52 -9.53 -8.46
N GLN A 436 -12.23 -9.23 -8.67
CA GLN A 436 -11.11 -10.10 -8.34
C GLN A 436 -10.22 -9.42 -7.30
N PRO A 437 -10.27 -9.78 -6.02
CA PRO A 437 -9.29 -9.35 -5.04
C PRO A 437 -7.91 -9.96 -5.34
N VAL A 438 -6.85 -9.15 -5.15
CA VAL A 438 -5.45 -9.55 -5.31
C VAL A 438 -4.69 -9.20 -4.03
N ASP A 439 -4.15 -10.21 -3.38
CA ASP A 439 -3.33 -10.03 -2.19
C ASP A 439 -1.85 -9.91 -2.56
N GLN A 440 -1.38 -8.67 -2.72
CA GLN A 440 0.05 -8.34 -2.88
C GLN A 440 0.70 -7.87 -1.56
N PHE A 441 -0.07 -7.76 -0.48
CA PHE A 441 0.39 -7.24 0.81
C PHE A 441 0.44 -8.37 1.84
N GLN A 442 1.51 -9.14 1.78
CA GLN A 442 1.74 -10.25 2.70
C GLN A 442 1.58 -9.82 4.16
N TRP A 443 0.78 -10.56 4.92
CA TRP A 443 0.49 -10.35 6.34
C TRP A 443 -0.08 -8.98 6.72
N SER A 444 -0.55 -8.22 5.76
CA SER A 444 -1.24 -6.95 5.97
C SER A 444 -2.75 -7.11 5.70
N VAL A 445 -3.54 -6.25 6.31
CA VAL A 445 -4.99 -6.14 6.04
C VAL A 445 -5.30 -5.49 4.69
N GLU A 446 -4.33 -4.84 4.07
CA GLU A 446 -4.53 -4.15 2.81
C GLU A 446 -4.89 -5.12 1.68
N THR A 447 -5.79 -4.70 0.82
CA THR A 447 -6.35 -5.54 -0.24
C THR A 447 -6.42 -4.73 -1.52
N GLU A 448 -5.82 -5.24 -2.59
CA GLU A 448 -6.06 -4.75 -3.95
C GLU A 448 -7.23 -5.51 -4.57
N LEU A 449 -7.87 -4.91 -5.54
CA LEU A 449 -8.88 -5.58 -6.36
C LEU A 449 -8.91 -5.02 -7.79
N VAL A 450 -9.39 -5.86 -8.71
CA VAL A 450 -9.70 -5.47 -10.09
C VAL A 450 -11.16 -5.81 -10.36
N ALA A 451 -11.93 -4.86 -10.87
CA ALA A 451 -13.33 -5.07 -11.19
C ALA A 451 -13.64 -4.63 -12.64
N ALA A 452 -14.52 -5.37 -13.30
CA ALA A 452 -14.98 -5.07 -14.65
C ALA A 452 -16.43 -4.60 -14.64
N PHE A 453 -16.70 -3.59 -15.45
CA PHE A 453 -18.02 -3.03 -15.70
C PHE A 453 -18.27 -2.93 -17.21
N THR A 454 -19.45 -3.32 -17.65
CA THR A 454 -19.85 -3.28 -19.07
C THR A 454 -21.25 -2.68 -19.23
N ARG A 455 -21.53 -2.13 -20.41
CA ARG A 455 -22.86 -1.67 -20.85
C ARG A 455 -23.39 -2.54 -21.99
#